data_869cde45e0861858f8453949f8977057
#
_entry.id   869cde45e0861858f8453949f8977057
#
_cell.length_a   1.000
_cell.length_b   1.000
_cell.length_c   1.000
_cell.angle_alpha   90.00
_cell.angle_beta   90.00
_cell.angle_gamma   90.00
#
_symmetry.space_group_name_H-M   'P 1'
#
loop_
_entity.id
_entity.type
_entity.pdbx_description
1 polymer ?
#
loop_
_entity_poly.entity_id
_entity_poly.type
_entity_poly.pdbx_seq_one_letter_code
_entity_poly.pdbx_strand_id
1 'polypeptide(L)'
;MGFTRILALAALLLPAIGCHSAYVAATVSNRTTQPIGLVEVDYPSATFGTQTLAPGADFHYRFKVLGAGFMKITYTDSARKEQSSKGPYLKEGAEGPVNITIAPDGIHWQTTIPPTAPPSE
;
A
#
# COMPACT_ATOMS: atom_id res chain seq x y z
N MET A 1 -18.68 -42.39 27.29
CA MET A 1 -17.43 -42.43 26.55
C MET A 1 -17.40 -41.54 25.35
N GLY A 2 -18.50 -41.11 24.76
CA GLY A 2 -18.52 -40.17 23.65
C GLY A 2 -18.30 -38.70 24.04
N PHE A 3 -18.44 -38.36 25.31
CA PHE A 3 -18.36 -36.99 25.78
C PHE A 3 -16.98 -36.40 25.77
N THR A 4 -15.96 -37.26 26.01
CA THR A 4 -14.55 -36.81 26.01
C THR A 4 -14.06 -36.40 24.65
N ARG A 5 -14.58 -37.00 23.59
CA ARG A 5 -14.19 -36.69 22.21
C ARG A 5 -14.79 -35.37 21.73
N ILE A 6 -16.00 -35.05 22.17
CA ILE A 6 -16.67 -33.79 21.77
C ILE A 6 -16.00 -32.59 22.43
N LEU A 7 -15.58 -32.73 23.69
CA LEU A 7 -14.86 -31.66 24.39
C LEU A 7 -13.50 -31.37 23.79
N ALA A 8 -12.79 -32.36 23.27
CA ALA A 8 -11.51 -32.19 22.62
C ALA A 8 -11.63 -31.42 21.28
N LEU A 9 -12.73 -31.62 20.55
CA LEU A 9 -12.98 -30.93 19.29
C LEU A 9 -13.28 -29.44 19.51
N ALA A 10 -14.03 -29.11 20.58
CA ALA A 10 -14.35 -27.72 20.88
C ALA A 10 -13.11 -26.90 21.26
N ALA A 11 -12.14 -27.52 21.89
CA ALA A 11 -10.90 -26.83 22.28
C ALA A 11 -10.01 -26.48 21.10
N LEU A 12 -10.13 -27.22 19.99
CA LEU A 12 -9.32 -26.97 18.78
C LEU A 12 -9.79 -25.78 17.95
N LEU A 13 -10.98 -25.26 18.19
CA LEU A 13 -11.53 -24.13 17.47
C LEU A 13 -11.12 -22.77 18.04
N LEU A 14 -10.62 -22.74 19.27
CA LEU A 14 -10.24 -21.50 19.95
C LEU A 14 -8.96 -20.84 19.44
N PRO A 15 -7.90 -21.56 19.02
CA PRO A 15 -6.67 -20.91 18.57
C PRO A 15 -6.73 -20.22 17.21
N ALA A 16 -7.82 -20.37 16.46
CA ALA A 16 -7.95 -19.78 15.13
C ALA A 16 -8.27 -18.28 15.15
N ILE A 17 -8.50 -17.70 16.33
CA ILE A 17 -8.92 -16.31 16.46
C ILE A 17 -7.73 -15.49 16.99
N GLY A 18 -6.87 -14.96 16.18
CA GLY A 18 -5.92 -14.11 16.83
C GLY A 18 -4.68 -13.67 16.11
N CYS A 19 -4.46 -14.08 14.89
CA CYS A 19 -3.27 -13.63 14.16
C CYS A 19 -3.68 -12.72 13.02
N HIS A 20 -3.76 -11.42 13.30
CA HIS A 20 -4.03 -10.44 12.29
C HIS A 20 -2.82 -9.52 12.15
N SER A 21 -2.26 -9.45 10.95
CA SER A 21 -1.18 -8.54 10.63
C SER A 21 -1.73 -7.39 9.80
N ALA A 22 -1.42 -6.18 10.21
CA ALA A 22 -1.83 -4.99 9.50
C ALA A 22 -0.92 -4.74 8.31
N TYR A 23 -1.50 -4.67 7.12
CA TYR A 23 -0.76 -4.38 5.88
C TYR A 23 -1.44 -3.26 5.11
N VAL A 24 -0.62 -2.49 4.42
CA VAL A 24 -1.09 -1.56 3.39
C VAL A 24 -0.97 -2.28 2.05
N ALA A 25 -2.07 -2.30 1.30
CA ALA A 25 -2.09 -2.86 -0.06
C ALA A 25 -2.02 -1.69 -1.05
N ALA A 26 -0.85 -1.46 -1.62
CA ALA A 26 -0.63 -0.38 -2.55
C ALA A 26 -0.81 -0.85 -3.99
N THR A 27 -1.44 -0.01 -4.81
CA THR A 27 -1.58 -0.23 -6.25
C THR A 27 -1.16 1.05 -6.97
N VAL A 28 -0.22 0.93 -7.90
CA VAL A 28 0.17 2.02 -8.80
C VAL A 28 -0.39 1.69 -10.18
N SER A 29 -1.20 2.59 -10.71
CA SER A 29 -1.88 2.38 -12.00
C SER A 29 -1.43 3.44 -13.00
N ASN A 30 -0.94 3.00 -14.16
CA ASN A 30 -0.62 3.91 -15.26
C ASN A 30 -1.83 4.07 -16.16
N ARG A 31 -2.53 5.18 -16.03
CA ARG A 31 -3.70 5.53 -16.85
C ARG A 31 -3.35 6.58 -17.90
N THR A 32 -2.08 6.71 -18.24
CA THR A 32 -1.64 7.50 -19.38
C THR A 32 -1.57 6.63 -20.63
N THR A 33 -1.28 7.23 -21.78
CA THR A 33 -1.15 6.52 -23.05
C THR A 33 0.27 6.07 -23.34
N GLN A 34 1.21 6.35 -22.45
CA GLN A 34 2.63 6.04 -22.63
C GLN A 34 3.19 5.25 -21.46
N PRO A 35 4.21 4.43 -21.68
CA PRO A 35 4.88 3.77 -20.56
C PRO A 35 5.60 4.78 -19.68
N ILE A 36 5.67 4.46 -18.39
CA ILE A 36 6.47 5.23 -17.43
C ILE A 36 7.56 4.33 -16.88
N GLY A 37 8.62 4.93 -16.40
CA GLY A 37 9.76 4.18 -15.90
C GLY A 37 10.21 4.62 -14.52
N LEU A 38 11.06 3.81 -13.91
CA LEU A 38 11.70 4.09 -12.63
C LEU A 38 10.66 4.52 -11.57
N VAL A 39 9.56 3.76 -11.50
CA VAL A 39 8.51 4.02 -10.52
C VAL A 39 9.02 3.64 -9.15
N GLU A 40 9.00 4.59 -8.24
CA GLU A 40 9.48 4.40 -6.88
C GLU A 40 8.47 4.99 -5.91
N VAL A 41 8.03 4.17 -4.94
CA VAL A 41 7.09 4.60 -3.92
C VAL A 41 7.76 4.47 -2.57
N ASP A 42 7.90 5.61 -1.90
CA ASP A 42 8.44 5.67 -0.55
C ASP A 42 7.30 5.59 0.46
N TYR A 43 7.53 4.83 1.51
CA TYR A 43 6.65 4.78 2.67
C TYR A 43 7.51 4.84 3.94
N PRO A 44 6.92 5.04 5.12
CA PRO A 44 7.71 5.41 6.30
C PRO A 44 8.91 4.55 6.63
N SER A 45 8.92 3.28 6.26
CA SER A 45 10.02 2.37 6.63
C SER A 45 10.87 1.90 5.46
N ALA A 46 10.46 2.12 4.21
CA ALA A 46 11.20 1.61 3.06
C ALA A 46 10.65 2.15 1.74
N THR A 47 11.08 1.53 0.66
CA THR A 47 10.72 1.92 -0.70
C THR A 47 10.44 0.68 -1.52
N PHE A 48 9.47 0.75 -2.42
CA PHE A 48 9.26 -0.29 -3.43
C PHE A 48 9.10 0.37 -4.81
N GLY A 49 9.21 -0.43 -5.85
CA GLY A 49 9.04 0.12 -7.20
C GLY A 49 9.17 -0.89 -8.30
N THR A 50 9.07 -0.41 -9.52
CA THR A 50 9.26 -1.19 -10.74
C THR A 50 9.98 -0.34 -11.77
N GLN A 51 10.74 -1.01 -12.64
CA GLN A 51 11.52 -0.30 -13.66
C GLN A 51 10.66 0.26 -14.79
N THR A 52 9.57 -0.41 -15.12
CA THR A 52 8.69 -0.01 -16.21
C THR A 52 7.25 -0.36 -15.89
N LEU A 53 6.33 0.54 -16.18
CA LEU A 53 4.91 0.30 -16.05
C LEU A 53 4.21 0.71 -17.34
N ALA A 54 3.68 -0.27 -18.07
CA ALA A 54 3.04 -0.07 -19.36
C ALA A 54 1.74 0.74 -19.22
N PRO A 55 1.28 1.39 -20.30
CA PRO A 55 -0.02 2.07 -20.27
C PRO A 55 -1.12 1.08 -19.92
N GLY A 56 -2.01 1.46 -19.00
CA GLY A 56 -3.11 0.62 -18.56
C GLY A 56 -2.72 -0.45 -17.55
N ALA A 57 -1.45 -0.60 -17.21
CA ALA A 57 -0.98 -1.62 -16.28
C ALA A 57 -1.06 -1.15 -14.83
N ASP A 58 -1.19 -2.11 -13.94
CA ASP A 58 -1.17 -1.90 -12.50
C ASP A 58 0.02 -2.63 -11.89
N PHE A 59 0.59 -2.03 -10.85
CA PHE A 59 1.64 -2.64 -10.05
C PHE A 59 1.17 -2.70 -8.60
N HIS A 60 1.22 -3.89 -8.01
CA HIS A 60 0.72 -4.13 -6.65
C HIS A 60 1.87 -4.44 -5.70
N TYR A 61 1.79 -3.89 -4.49
CA TYR A 61 2.75 -4.19 -3.46
C TYR A 61 2.10 -4.10 -2.08
N ARG A 62 2.44 -5.03 -1.20
CA ARG A 62 1.94 -5.08 0.17
C ARG A 62 3.07 -4.82 1.13
N PHE A 63 2.84 -3.97 2.13
CA PHE A 63 3.88 -3.64 3.10
C PHE A 63 3.30 -3.35 4.48
N LYS A 64 4.15 -3.48 5.48
CA LYS A 64 3.86 -3.05 6.85
C LYS A 64 4.44 -1.67 7.08
N VAL A 65 3.71 -0.83 7.79
CA VAL A 65 4.19 0.49 8.19
C VAL A 65 4.84 0.39 9.56
N LEU A 66 6.15 0.53 9.59
CA LEU A 66 6.98 0.50 10.79
C LEU A 66 7.48 1.93 11.04
N GLY A 67 6.78 2.67 11.86
CA GLY A 67 7.04 4.08 12.06
C GLY A 67 6.00 4.93 11.34
N ALA A 68 6.13 6.24 11.40
CA ALA A 68 5.14 7.15 10.83
C ALA A 68 5.78 8.09 9.83
N GLY A 69 5.03 8.51 8.81
CA GLY A 69 5.51 9.44 7.81
C GLY A 69 4.62 9.51 6.59
N PHE A 70 5.00 10.36 5.66
CA PHE A 70 4.28 10.52 4.41
C PHE A 70 4.72 9.47 3.39
N MET A 71 3.80 9.05 2.56
CA MET A 71 4.15 8.36 1.32
C MET A 71 4.56 9.38 0.26
N LYS A 72 5.30 8.91 -0.73
CA LYS A 72 5.71 9.73 -1.88
C LYS A 72 5.89 8.81 -3.08
N ILE A 73 5.49 9.27 -4.25
CA ILE A 73 5.80 8.57 -5.49
C ILE A 73 6.69 9.44 -6.38
N THR A 74 7.62 8.80 -7.05
CA THR A 74 8.47 9.40 -8.07
C THR A 74 8.50 8.48 -9.27
N TYR A 75 8.39 9.03 -10.46
CA TYR A 75 8.54 8.24 -11.69
C TYR A 75 9.09 9.13 -12.80
N THR A 76 9.59 8.48 -13.85
CA THR A 76 10.07 9.15 -15.05
C THR A 76 9.06 8.97 -16.17
N ASP A 77 8.57 10.05 -16.74
CA ASP A 77 7.59 9.99 -17.82
C ASP A 77 8.25 9.68 -19.17
N SER A 78 7.44 9.57 -20.23
CA SER A 78 7.94 9.26 -21.57
C SER A 78 8.80 10.37 -22.17
N ALA A 79 8.71 11.59 -21.65
CA ALA A 79 9.56 12.71 -22.04
C ALA A 79 10.86 12.78 -21.21
N ARG A 80 11.14 11.74 -20.41
CA ARG A 80 12.29 11.63 -19.51
C ARG A 80 12.33 12.68 -18.42
N LYS A 81 11.16 13.20 -18.05
CA LYS A 81 11.04 14.11 -16.92
C LYS A 81 10.63 13.35 -15.69
N GLU A 82 11.26 13.70 -14.57
CA GLU A 82 10.90 13.14 -13.28
C GLU A 82 9.66 13.84 -12.74
N GLN A 83 8.69 13.03 -12.33
CA GLN A 83 7.46 13.50 -11.71
C GLN A 83 7.40 12.96 -10.29
N SER A 84 6.86 13.72 -9.37
CA SER A 84 6.70 13.27 -7.99
C SER A 84 5.44 13.84 -7.37
N SER A 85 4.96 13.15 -6.33
CA SER A 85 3.79 13.58 -5.58
C SER A 85 3.88 13.06 -4.17
N LYS A 86 3.52 13.92 -3.22
CA LYS A 86 3.44 13.56 -1.80
C LYS A 86 2.07 12.94 -1.54
N GLY A 87 2.07 11.80 -0.87
CA GLY A 87 0.86 11.05 -0.56
C GLY A 87 0.39 11.21 0.88
N PRO A 88 -0.45 10.28 1.35
CA PRO A 88 -1.02 10.36 2.69
C PRO A 88 0.04 10.15 3.77
N TYR A 89 -0.24 10.71 4.94
CA TYR A 89 0.53 10.44 6.14
C TYR A 89 0.02 9.14 6.76
N LEU A 90 0.92 8.20 6.98
CA LEU A 90 0.60 6.91 7.60
C LEU A 90 1.26 6.81 8.95
N LYS A 91 0.53 6.28 9.93
CA LYS A 91 1.10 5.96 11.23
C LYS A 91 1.47 4.48 11.28
N GLU A 92 2.30 4.10 12.24
CA GLU A 92 2.67 2.72 12.44
C GLU A 92 1.43 1.84 12.59
N GLY A 93 1.44 0.69 11.91
CA GLY A 93 0.32 -0.23 11.93
C GLY A 93 -0.84 0.14 11.02
N ALA A 94 -0.68 1.13 10.14
CA ALA A 94 -1.73 1.48 9.18
C ALA A 94 -2.15 0.28 8.36
N GLU A 95 -3.44 0.17 8.07
CA GLU A 95 -4.02 -0.96 7.35
C GLU A 95 -5.07 -0.46 6.36
N GLY A 96 -5.02 -0.99 5.15
CA GLY A 96 -5.98 -0.68 4.11
C GLY A 96 -5.35 -0.47 2.75
N PRO A 97 -6.15 -0.12 1.74
CA PRO A 97 -5.64 0.12 0.39
C PRO A 97 -5.11 1.54 0.22
N VAL A 98 -4.08 1.67 -0.60
CA VAL A 98 -3.64 2.97 -1.12
C VAL A 98 -3.53 2.83 -2.63
N ASN A 99 -4.33 3.56 -3.37
CA ASN A 99 -4.32 3.54 -4.82
C ASN A 99 -3.69 4.83 -5.34
N ILE A 100 -2.69 4.67 -6.21
CA ILE A 100 -1.97 5.78 -6.82
C ILE A 100 -2.22 5.69 -8.32
N THR A 101 -2.96 6.64 -8.86
CA THR A 101 -3.30 6.66 -10.28
C THR A 101 -2.50 7.76 -10.97
N ILE A 102 -1.71 7.36 -11.95
CA ILE A 102 -0.96 8.28 -12.80
C ILE A 102 -1.80 8.51 -14.05
N ALA A 103 -2.32 9.72 -14.18
CA ALA A 103 -3.23 10.10 -15.26
C ALA A 103 -2.66 11.29 -16.04
N PRO A 104 -3.22 11.60 -17.23
CA PRO A 104 -2.72 12.75 -18.00
C PRO A 104 -2.78 14.08 -17.26
N ASP A 105 -3.72 14.24 -16.33
CA ASP A 105 -3.87 15.47 -15.54
C ASP A 105 -3.05 15.48 -14.26
N GLY A 106 -2.36 14.38 -13.93
CA GLY A 106 -1.50 14.33 -12.76
C GLY A 106 -1.60 13.02 -11.98
N ILE A 107 -1.07 13.06 -10.77
CA ILE A 107 -1.03 11.91 -9.87
C ILE A 107 -2.16 12.04 -8.86
N HIS A 108 -2.96 10.98 -8.73
CA HIS A 108 -4.12 10.97 -7.83
C HIS A 108 -3.94 9.88 -6.77
N TRP A 109 -4.11 10.27 -5.52
CA TRP A 109 -4.04 9.36 -4.38
C TRP A 109 -5.45 9.08 -3.87
N GLN A 110 -5.75 7.81 -3.60
CA GLN A 110 -7.04 7.41 -3.04
C GLN A 110 -6.82 6.32 -2.00
N THR A 111 -7.38 6.51 -0.81
CA THR A 111 -7.27 5.55 0.26
C THR A 111 -8.49 5.63 1.18
N THR A 112 -8.83 4.48 1.79
CA THR A 112 -9.83 4.42 2.88
C THR A 112 -9.16 4.41 4.25
N ILE A 113 -7.83 4.44 4.31
CA ILE A 113 -7.12 4.55 5.59
C ILE A 113 -7.46 5.91 6.20
N PRO A 114 -7.91 5.96 7.47
CA PRO A 114 -8.29 7.24 8.08
C PRO A 114 -7.14 8.24 8.04
N PRO A 115 -7.42 9.50 7.70
CA PRO A 115 -6.38 10.52 7.67
C PRO A 115 -5.82 10.72 9.07
N THR A 116 -4.49 10.69 9.16
CA THR A 116 -3.77 10.95 10.40
C THR A 116 -2.95 12.21 10.19
N ALA A 117 -3.17 13.21 11.02
CA ALA A 117 -2.39 14.44 10.93
C ALA A 117 -0.96 14.17 11.39
N PRO A 118 0.07 14.74 10.71
CA PRO A 118 1.42 14.66 11.23
C PRO A 118 1.51 15.40 12.56
N PRO A 119 2.50 15.06 13.40
CA PRO A 119 2.69 15.77 14.67
C PRO A 119 2.86 17.26 14.40
N SER A 120 2.20 18.07 15.21
CA SER A 120 2.38 19.53 15.12
C SER A 120 3.76 19.90 15.63
N GLU A 121 4.41 20.76 14.91
CA GLU A 121 5.73 21.26 15.30
C GLU A 121 5.65 22.37 16.33
#